data_a928c33e997a79098549bfbeb7b634db
#
_entry.id   a928c33e997a79098549bfbeb7b634db
#
_cell.length_a   1.000
_cell.length_b   1.000
_cell.length_c   1.000
_cell.angle_alpha   90.00
_cell.angle_beta   90.00
_cell.angle_gamma   90.00
#
_symmetry.space_group_name_H-M   'P 1'
#
loop_
_entity.id
_entity.type
_entity.pdbx_description
1 polymer ?
#
loop_
_entity_poly.entity_id
_entity_poly.type
_entity_poly.pdbx_seq_one_letter_code
_entity_poly.pdbx_strand_id
1 'polypeptide(L)'
;MAKVARKASQRLAAQLRRASEASVRAAILAARALLKFLIAGGWVIVLIVLVLVICASLLSSPFGIFTHSDGNAFPDSLSLDKAITTINEEYVAEIERLGGGRSDTHVVIQGNLDGGMEPANWVDVLVIFAVDLTMREEDATDVVELTPEKLNELRRIFWDMNQLTTSTSIDENGETTFYIEGISRSYQEMFEPYGFTEQQKLLIGELMSDQYYAFWANYVNTSMGYGPDDWGGVVTVGPDYRPSMSGSVMNIPKIYQFDYKQTVCTIDGQRKSVSTSGCGAASMSMVICYLTGNTTSQNPYTLFKWAYNEGYYSGDGLGHSAVSAMGRLYGVSGTWIGKDGEAIITALKSGHPIIAHMGKGIFTRNGHYIVLRGVTDDGKILVNDPNSESRSEKAYPLSTILNQSKTSEPFMVCSRAS
;
A
#
# COMPACT_ATOMS: atom_id res chain seq x y z
N MET A 1 -14.69 -13.43 -29.02
CA MET A 1 -14.47 -12.84 -27.70
C MET A 1 -15.76 -12.39 -27.02
N ALA A 2 -16.60 -11.51 -27.58
CA ALA A 2 -17.84 -11.04 -26.95
C ALA A 2 -18.85 -12.14 -26.49
N LYS A 3 -18.93 -13.27 -27.20
CA LYS A 3 -19.80 -14.41 -26.83
C LYS A 3 -19.29 -15.17 -25.60
N VAL A 4 -17.95 -15.27 -25.41
CA VAL A 4 -17.31 -15.93 -24.28
C VAL A 4 -17.44 -15.06 -23.03
N ALA A 5 -17.16 -13.77 -23.14
CA ALA A 5 -17.32 -12.80 -22.05
C ALA A 5 -18.78 -12.75 -21.55
N ARG A 6 -19.77 -12.76 -22.46
CA ARG A 6 -21.19 -12.78 -22.11
C ARG A 6 -21.61 -14.07 -21.41
N LYS A 7 -21.03 -15.22 -21.80
CA LYS A 7 -21.31 -16.52 -21.17
C LYS A 7 -20.64 -16.62 -19.78
N ALA A 8 -19.43 -16.06 -19.62
CA ALA A 8 -18.73 -15.99 -18.34
C ALA A 8 -19.44 -15.06 -17.35
N SER A 9 -19.85 -13.85 -17.78
CA SER A 9 -20.61 -12.93 -16.92
C SER A 9 -21.97 -13.49 -16.49
N GLN A 10 -22.65 -14.22 -17.36
CA GLN A 10 -23.92 -14.90 -17.00
C GLN A 10 -23.70 -16.03 -15.99
N ARG A 11 -22.57 -16.74 -16.08
CA ARG A 11 -22.21 -17.81 -15.14
C ARG A 11 -21.80 -17.23 -13.78
N LEU A 12 -20.97 -16.18 -13.77
CA LEU A 12 -20.59 -15.47 -12.54
C LEU A 12 -21.84 -14.87 -11.85
N ALA A 13 -22.72 -14.20 -12.60
CA ALA A 13 -23.98 -13.69 -12.06
C ALA A 13 -24.90 -14.79 -11.53
N ALA A 14 -24.93 -15.97 -12.19
CA ALA A 14 -25.70 -17.11 -11.71
C ALA A 14 -25.08 -17.75 -10.46
N GLN A 15 -23.75 -17.79 -10.36
CA GLN A 15 -23.03 -18.26 -9.17
C GLN A 15 -23.20 -17.31 -7.99
N LEU A 16 -23.05 -16.00 -8.20
CA LEU A 16 -23.28 -14.96 -7.19
C LEU A 16 -24.75 -14.97 -6.73
N ARG A 17 -25.71 -15.14 -7.63
CA ARG A 17 -27.11 -15.25 -7.30
C ARG A 17 -27.42 -16.52 -6.50
N ARG A 18 -26.85 -17.67 -6.89
CA ARG A 18 -26.98 -18.93 -6.14
C ARG A 18 -26.32 -18.85 -4.76
N ALA A 19 -25.15 -18.21 -4.65
CA ALA A 19 -24.47 -17.99 -3.37
C ALA A 19 -25.26 -17.05 -2.46
N SER A 20 -25.81 -15.94 -2.97
CA SER A 20 -26.65 -15.03 -2.20
C SER A 20 -27.98 -15.67 -1.81
N GLU A 21 -28.64 -16.40 -2.73
CA GLU A 21 -29.87 -17.11 -2.42
C GLU A 21 -29.65 -18.27 -1.43
N ALA A 22 -28.52 -18.97 -1.52
CA ALA A 22 -28.15 -20.02 -0.58
C ALA A 22 -27.81 -19.45 0.80
N SER A 23 -27.10 -18.32 0.88
CA SER A 23 -26.79 -17.65 2.14
C SER A 23 -28.03 -17.06 2.80
N VAL A 24 -28.95 -16.47 2.03
CA VAL A 24 -30.25 -15.97 2.54
C VAL A 24 -31.14 -17.14 2.99
N ARG A 25 -31.21 -18.24 2.26
CA ARG A 25 -31.97 -19.44 2.68
C ARG A 25 -31.36 -20.08 3.91
N ALA A 26 -30.03 -20.19 4.00
CA ALA A 26 -29.34 -20.70 5.18
C ALA A 26 -29.56 -19.80 6.40
N ALA A 27 -29.52 -18.48 6.23
CA ALA A 27 -29.82 -17.51 7.28
C ALA A 27 -31.28 -17.59 7.75
N ILE A 28 -32.25 -17.75 6.83
CA ILE A 28 -33.67 -17.92 7.19
C ILE A 28 -33.92 -19.26 7.89
N LEU A 29 -33.27 -20.35 7.44
CA LEU A 29 -33.36 -21.65 8.09
C LEU A 29 -32.70 -21.65 9.47
N ALA A 30 -31.53 -21.01 9.61
CA ALA A 30 -30.85 -20.83 10.88
C ALA A 30 -31.66 -19.95 11.84
N ALA A 31 -32.25 -18.84 11.35
CA ALA A 31 -33.12 -17.98 12.15
C ALA A 31 -34.40 -18.72 12.64
N ARG A 32 -35.00 -19.56 11.78
CA ARG A 32 -36.16 -20.40 12.18
C ARG A 32 -35.79 -21.51 13.19
N ALA A 33 -34.63 -22.15 13.01
CA ALA A 33 -34.10 -23.12 13.94
C ALA A 33 -33.73 -22.47 15.28
N LEU A 34 -33.09 -21.28 15.22
CA LEU A 34 -32.77 -20.46 16.39
C LEU A 34 -34.02 -20.07 17.16
N LEU A 35 -35.07 -19.62 16.47
CA LEU A 35 -36.33 -19.22 17.11
C LEU A 35 -37.02 -20.41 17.81
N LYS A 36 -37.06 -21.58 17.17
CA LYS A 36 -37.59 -22.81 17.78
C LYS A 36 -36.77 -23.28 18.97
N PHE A 37 -35.45 -23.05 18.93
CA PHE A 37 -34.53 -23.48 19.97
C PHE A 37 -34.47 -22.52 21.16
N LEU A 38 -34.59 -21.18 20.91
CA LEU A 38 -34.77 -20.18 21.97
C LEU A 38 -36.00 -20.46 22.81
N ILE A 39 -37.08 -20.93 22.19
CA ILE A 39 -38.32 -21.33 22.86
C ILE A 39 -38.12 -22.61 23.69
N ALA A 40 -37.15 -23.46 23.34
CA ALA A 40 -36.85 -24.73 24.03
C ALA A 40 -35.74 -24.64 25.09
N GLY A 41 -35.21 -23.46 25.42
CA GLY A 41 -34.24 -23.23 26.50
C GLY A 41 -32.78 -23.59 26.22
N GLY A 42 -32.39 -23.78 24.96
CA GLY A 42 -31.05 -24.25 24.57
C GLY A 42 -30.06 -23.19 24.09
N TRP A 43 -29.72 -22.20 24.92
CA TRP A 43 -28.77 -21.13 24.55
C TRP A 43 -27.36 -21.62 24.15
N VAL A 44 -26.88 -22.76 24.68
CA VAL A 44 -25.57 -23.33 24.37
C VAL A 44 -25.50 -23.80 22.89
N ILE A 45 -26.62 -24.36 22.40
CA ILE A 45 -26.70 -24.81 21.00
C ILE A 45 -26.90 -23.61 20.06
N VAL A 46 -27.45 -22.51 20.54
CA VAL A 46 -27.48 -21.22 19.81
C VAL A 46 -26.07 -20.74 19.53
N LEU A 47 -25.16 -20.88 20.48
CA LEU A 47 -23.74 -20.52 20.31
C LEU A 47 -23.05 -21.45 19.30
N ILE A 48 -23.33 -22.75 19.33
CA ILE A 48 -22.79 -23.72 18.38
C ILE A 48 -23.36 -23.48 16.99
N VAL A 49 -24.64 -23.17 16.83
CA VAL A 49 -25.26 -22.83 15.55
C VAL A 49 -24.71 -21.48 15.03
N LEU A 50 -24.49 -20.50 15.90
CA LEU A 50 -23.85 -19.24 15.52
C LEU A 50 -22.41 -19.46 15.03
N VAL A 51 -21.64 -20.28 15.71
CA VAL A 51 -20.29 -20.67 15.28
C VAL A 51 -20.34 -21.45 13.96
N LEU A 52 -21.30 -22.38 13.79
CA LEU A 52 -21.48 -23.10 12.54
C LEU A 52 -21.96 -22.22 11.39
N VAL A 53 -22.79 -21.20 11.66
CA VAL A 53 -23.21 -20.20 10.66
C VAL A 53 -22.06 -19.26 10.31
N ILE A 54 -21.24 -18.88 11.27
CA ILE A 54 -20.00 -18.13 11.01
C ILE A 54 -19.02 -18.99 10.21
N CYS A 55 -18.82 -20.25 10.60
CA CYS A 55 -17.98 -21.18 9.83
C CYS A 55 -18.56 -21.47 8.44
N ALA A 56 -19.87 -21.64 8.30
CA ALA A 56 -20.52 -21.83 7.00
C ALA A 56 -20.55 -20.56 6.15
N SER A 57 -20.62 -19.36 6.73
CA SER A 57 -20.46 -18.11 5.98
C SER A 57 -19.01 -17.83 5.60
N LEU A 58 -18.05 -18.34 6.37
CA LEU A 58 -16.63 -18.35 5.98
C LEU A 58 -16.33 -19.40 4.88
N LEU A 59 -17.02 -20.54 4.92
CA LEU A 59 -16.88 -21.64 3.93
C LEU A 59 -17.75 -21.43 2.67
N SER A 60 -18.83 -20.67 2.76
CA SER A 60 -19.71 -20.27 1.64
C SER A 60 -19.51 -18.81 1.20
N SER A 61 -18.42 -18.20 1.63
CA SER A 61 -17.89 -17.03 0.97
C SER A 61 -17.82 -17.33 -0.54
N PRO A 62 -18.21 -16.41 -1.44
CA PRO A 62 -17.97 -16.59 -2.88
C PRO A 62 -16.50 -16.90 -3.21
N PHE A 63 -15.65 -16.92 -2.21
CA PHE A 63 -14.22 -17.17 -2.15
C PHE A 63 -13.87 -18.45 -1.39
N GLY A 64 -14.60 -19.55 -1.59
CA GLY A 64 -14.09 -20.90 -1.35
C GLY A 64 -12.78 -21.22 -2.10
N ILE A 65 -12.25 -20.21 -2.75
CA ILE A 65 -11.02 -20.06 -3.52
C ILE A 65 -9.76 -20.14 -2.63
N PHE A 66 -9.89 -19.99 -1.31
CA PHE A 66 -8.76 -19.73 -0.41
C PHE A 66 -8.64 -20.75 0.71
N THR A 67 -8.98 -21.99 0.45
CA THR A 67 -8.61 -23.06 1.38
C THR A 67 -7.11 -23.30 1.27
N HIS A 68 -6.43 -23.14 2.38
CA HIS A 68 -5.03 -23.49 2.55
C HIS A 68 -4.84 -24.96 2.13
N SER A 69 -4.22 -25.17 0.98
CA SER A 69 -3.68 -26.44 0.60
C SER A 69 -2.24 -26.48 1.13
N ASP A 70 -1.96 -27.40 2.04
CA ASP A 70 -0.58 -27.75 2.42
C ASP A 70 0.10 -28.32 1.18
N GLY A 71 0.68 -27.44 0.37
CA GLY A 71 1.28 -27.65 -0.94
C GLY A 71 1.68 -29.06 -1.26
N ASN A 72 1.08 -29.62 -2.31
CA ASN A 72 1.54 -30.69 -3.18
C ASN A 72 0.38 -31.36 -3.96
N ALA A 73 -0.75 -30.69 -4.17
CA ALA A 73 -1.85 -31.27 -4.94
C ALA A 73 -1.50 -31.46 -6.43
N PHE A 74 -0.59 -30.64 -6.97
CA PHE A 74 -0.15 -30.75 -8.36
C PHE A 74 1.38 -30.71 -8.45
N PRO A 75 2.02 -31.68 -9.16
CA PRO A 75 3.42 -31.54 -9.52
C PRO A 75 3.62 -30.24 -10.29
N ASP A 76 4.62 -29.44 -9.91
CA ASP A 76 4.97 -28.16 -10.52
C ASP A 76 4.06 -26.94 -10.17
N SER A 77 3.16 -27.04 -9.20
CA SER A 77 2.43 -25.88 -8.69
C SER A 77 3.29 -25.02 -7.77
N LEU A 78 3.06 -23.70 -7.80
CA LEU A 78 3.74 -22.72 -6.97
C LEU A 78 2.72 -22.05 -6.04
N SER A 79 3.07 -21.90 -4.77
CA SER A 79 2.23 -21.14 -3.84
C SER A 79 2.25 -19.63 -4.20
N LEU A 80 1.15 -18.94 -3.90
CA LEU A 80 0.96 -17.55 -4.30
C LEU A 80 2.06 -16.62 -3.76
N ASP A 81 2.51 -16.81 -2.53
CA ASP A 81 3.59 -16.05 -1.91
C ASP A 81 4.92 -16.20 -2.68
N LYS A 82 5.26 -17.44 -3.10
CA LYS A 82 6.43 -17.69 -3.93
C LYS A 82 6.30 -17.12 -5.34
N ALA A 83 5.08 -17.15 -5.90
CA ALA A 83 4.82 -16.53 -7.20
C ALA A 83 5.04 -15.01 -7.16
N ILE A 84 4.55 -14.33 -6.12
CA ILE A 84 4.78 -12.89 -5.89
C ILE A 84 6.28 -12.61 -5.78
N THR A 85 7.00 -13.40 -4.97
CA THR A 85 8.46 -13.26 -4.82
C THR A 85 9.17 -13.40 -6.16
N THR A 86 8.83 -14.44 -6.94
CA THR A 86 9.46 -14.69 -8.25
C THR A 86 9.22 -13.53 -9.22
N ILE A 87 7.99 -13.02 -9.29
CA ILE A 87 7.65 -11.91 -10.20
C ILE A 87 8.31 -10.59 -9.73
N ASN A 88 8.45 -10.37 -8.43
CA ASN A 88 9.21 -9.23 -7.91
C ASN A 88 10.69 -9.32 -8.28
N GLU A 89 11.29 -10.51 -8.18
CA GLU A 89 12.67 -10.73 -8.61
C GLU A 89 12.85 -10.45 -10.11
N GLU A 90 11.89 -10.86 -10.95
CA GLU A 90 11.88 -10.56 -12.39
C GLU A 90 11.80 -9.03 -12.63
N TYR A 91 10.97 -8.32 -11.87
CA TYR A 91 10.82 -6.87 -12.01
C TYR A 91 12.08 -6.13 -11.59
N VAL A 92 12.70 -6.51 -10.48
CA VAL A 92 13.97 -5.94 -10.01
C VAL A 92 15.10 -6.24 -11.02
N ALA A 93 15.15 -7.47 -11.53
CA ALA A 93 16.14 -7.84 -12.56
C ALA A 93 15.97 -7.01 -13.84
N GLU A 94 14.74 -6.67 -14.23
CA GLU A 94 14.48 -5.81 -15.37
C GLU A 94 14.95 -4.37 -15.12
N ILE A 95 14.75 -3.83 -13.91
CA ILE A 95 15.30 -2.52 -13.51
C ILE A 95 16.83 -2.53 -13.60
N GLU A 96 17.46 -3.57 -13.06
CA GLU A 96 18.93 -3.72 -13.12
C GLU A 96 19.43 -3.85 -14.57
N ARG A 97 18.72 -4.61 -15.41
CA ARG A 97 19.04 -4.74 -16.84
C ARG A 97 18.94 -3.40 -17.56
N LEU A 98 17.90 -2.60 -17.28
CA LEU A 98 17.72 -1.27 -17.87
C LEU A 98 18.80 -0.29 -17.41
N GLY A 99 19.26 -0.40 -16.16
CA GLY A 99 20.32 0.42 -15.58
C GLY A 99 21.73 -0.03 -15.93
N GLY A 100 21.91 -1.30 -16.33
CA GLY A 100 23.23 -1.91 -16.53
C GLY A 100 23.99 -1.39 -17.75
N GLY A 101 25.33 -1.42 -17.65
CA GLY A 101 26.23 -1.06 -18.75
C GLY A 101 26.38 0.46 -19.02
N ARG A 102 25.93 1.32 -18.11
CA ARG A 102 25.96 2.79 -18.24
C ARG A 102 26.99 3.42 -17.31
N SER A 103 28.26 3.08 -17.52
CA SER A 103 29.37 3.54 -16.65
C SER A 103 29.54 5.06 -16.57
N ASP A 104 29.09 5.79 -17.61
CA ASP A 104 29.26 7.25 -17.72
C ASP A 104 27.92 8.02 -17.52
N THR A 105 26.88 7.34 -17.08
CA THR A 105 25.53 7.92 -16.95
C THR A 105 25.02 7.68 -15.54
N HIS A 106 24.55 8.72 -14.88
CA HIS A 106 23.88 8.58 -13.60
C HIS A 106 22.51 7.92 -13.79
N VAL A 107 22.27 6.79 -13.11
CA VAL A 107 20.99 6.07 -13.16
C VAL A 107 20.14 6.43 -11.95
N VAL A 108 18.93 6.91 -12.20
CA VAL A 108 17.93 7.26 -11.18
C VAL A 108 16.72 6.33 -11.32
N ILE A 109 16.42 5.60 -10.28
CA ILE A 109 15.23 4.73 -10.19
C ILE A 109 14.18 5.47 -9.35
N GLN A 110 12.96 5.60 -9.88
CA GLN A 110 11.90 6.38 -9.27
C GLN A 110 10.52 5.84 -9.64
N GLY A 111 9.47 6.42 -9.05
CA GLY A 111 8.09 6.11 -9.38
C GLY A 111 7.35 5.43 -8.23
N ASN A 112 6.28 4.72 -8.54
CA ASN A 112 5.36 4.12 -7.58
C ASN A 112 5.86 2.76 -7.08
N LEU A 113 7.03 2.77 -6.43
CA LEU A 113 7.72 1.59 -5.94
C LEU A 113 7.63 1.50 -4.41
N ASP A 114 7.52 0.30 -3.89
CA ASP A 114 7.37 0.06 -2.45
C ASP A 114 8.72 0.03 -1.74
N GLY A 115 9.16 1.18 -1.20
CA GLY A 115 10.33 1.29 -0.32
C GLY A 115 11.66 0.70 -0.83
N GLY A 116 11.62 0.07 -1.99
CA GLY A 116 12.69 -0.59 -2.71
C GLY A 116 12.51 -0.40 -4.21
N MET A 117 12.67 -1.48 -4.98
CA MET A 117 12.45 -1.50 -6.42
C MET A 117 11.17 -2.27 -6.82
N GLU A 118 10.35 -2.68 -5.86
CA GLU A 118 9.16 -3.50 -6.08
C GLU A 118 7.89 -2.62 -6.17
N PRO A 119 6.90 -2.99 -7.02
CA PRO A 119 5.64 -2.27 -7.11
C PRO A 119 4.81 -2.37 -5.83
N ALA A 120 4.12 -1.27 -5.48
CA ALA A 120 3.30 -1.19 -4.27
C ALA A 120 1.85 -1.70 -4.44
N ASN A 121 1.42 -2.04 -5.68
CA ASN A 121 0.04 -2.33 -6.03
C ASN A 121 -0.32 -3.83 -6.07
N TRP A 122 0.41 -4.68 -5.38
CA TRP A 122 0.19 -6.14 -5.44
C TRP A 122 -1.24 -6.57 -5.09
N VAL A 123 -1.90 -5.91 -4.16
CA VAL A 123 -3.30 -6.23 -3.82
C VAL A 123 -4.20 -5.99 -5.02
N ASP A 124 -4.01 -4.87 -5.74
CA ASP A 124 -4.72 -4.56 -6.97
C ASP A 124 -4.49 -5.65 -8.03
N VAL A 125 -3.24 -6.06 -8.22
CA VAL A 125 -2.86 -7.14 -9.16
C VAL A 125 -3.58 -8.45 -8.82
N LEU A 126 -3.57 -8.85 -7.54
CA LEU A 126 -4.19 -10.11 -7.11
C LEU A 126 -5.71 -10.10 -7.28
N VAL A 127 -6.35 -8.97 -7.00
CA VAL A 127 -7.81 -8.85 -7.18
C VAL A 127 -8.20 -8.90 -8.65
N ILE A 128 -7.46 -8.21 -9.53
CA ILE A 128 -7.67 -8.30 -10.98
C ILE A 128 -7.44 -9.73 -11.47
N PHE A 129 -6.36 -10.39 -11.03
CA PHE A 129 -6.06 -11.78 -11.36
C PHE A 129 -7.18 -12.72 -10.94
N ALA A 130 -7.66 -12.61 -9.70
CA ALA A 130 -8.73 -13.48 -9.20
C ALA A 130 -10.02 -13.34 -10.02
N VAL A 131 -10.41 -12.11 -10.38
CA VAL A 131 -11.63 -11.87 -11.15
C VAL A 131 -11.46 -12.25 -12.62
N ASP A 132 -10.31 -11.95 -13.23
CA ASP A 132 -10.03 -12.33 -14.62
C ASP A 132 -9.97 -13.86 -14.78
N LEU A 133 -9.35 -14.56 -13.84
CA LEU A 133 -9.28 -16.02 -13.84
C LEU A 133 -10.66 -16.66 -13.75
N THR A 134 -11.52 -16.19 -12.83
CA THR A 134 -12.90 -16.70 -12.68
C THR A 134 -13.77 -16.50 -13.91
N MET A 135 -13.41 -15.57 -14.80
CA MET A 135 -14.11 -15.34 -16.06
C MET A 135 -13.78 -16.38 -17.14
N ARG A 136 -12.62 -16.98 -17.08
CA ARG A 136 -12.08 -17.85 -18.15
C ARG A 136 -12.30 -19.33 -17.89
N GLU A 137 -12.33 -19.73 -16.62
CA GLU A 137 -12.45 -21.13 -16.23
C GLU A 137 -13.80 -21.42 -15.56
N GLU A 138 -14.45 -22.53 -15.93
CA GLU A 138 -15.76 -22.93 -15.38
C GLU A 138 -15.64 -23.37 -13.90
N ASP A 139 -14.44 -23.84 -13.51
CA ASP A 139 -14.11 -24.40 -12.20
C ASP A 139 -12.91 -23.70 -11.54
N ALA A 140 -12.60 -22.46 -11.91
CA ALA A 140 -11.52 -21.70 -11.30
C ALA A 140 -11.84 -21.38 -9.83
N THR A 141 -11.53 -22.34 -8.98
CA THR A 141 -11.77 -22.23 -7.53
C THR A 141 -10.50 -21.98 -6.73
N ASP A 142 -9.31 -22.14 -7.33
CA ASP A 142 -8.04 -22.03 -6.63
C ASP A 142 -7.12 -20.98 -7.27
N VAL A 143 -6.92 -19.86 -6.57
CA VAL A 143 -5.95 -18.81 -6.92
C VAL A 143 -4.71 -18.82 -5.99
N VAL A 144 -4.64 -19.77 -5.07
CA VAL A 144 -3.57 -19.89 -4.08
C VAL A 144 -2.49 -20.86 -4.54
N GLU A 145 -2.89 -21.94 -5.22
CA GLU A 145 -1.98 -22.85 -5.92
C GLU A 145 -1.98 -22.52 -7.42
N LEU A 146 -0.85 -22.04 -7.89
CA LEU A 146 -0.68 -21.60 -9.26
C LEU A 146 -0.04 -22.70 -10.09
N THR A 147 -0.78 -23.25 -11.04
CA THR A 147 -0.19 -24.02 -12.14
C THR A 147 0.70 -23.09 -12.98
N PRO A 148 1.60 -23.62 -13.83
CA PRO A 148 2.42 -22.81 -14.73
C PRO A 148 1.59 -21.85 -15.60
N GLU A 149 0.40 -22.25 -16.03
CA GLU A 149 -0.52 -21.40 -16.81
C GLU A 149 -1.07 -20.25 -15.99
N LYS A 150 -1.50 -20.51 -14.74
CA LYS A 150 -1.98 -19.48 -13.81
C LYS A 150 -0.86 -18.51 -13.41
N LEU A 151 0.35 -19.03 -13.20
CA LEU A 151 1.52 -18.19 -12.92
C LEU A 151 1.83 -17.25 -14.10
N ASN A 152 1.76 -17.76 -15.33
CA ASN A 152 1.96 -16.94 -16.53
C ASN A 152 0.87 -15.87 -16.66
N GLU A 153 -0.36 -16.19 -16.28
CA GLU A 153 -1.47 -15.23 -16.28
C GLU A 153 -1.29 -14.16 -15.21
N LEU A 154 -0.90 -14.54 -13.99
CA LEU A 154 -0.57 -13.59 -12.92
C LEU A 154 0.59 -12.67 -13.36
N ARG A 155 1.64 -13.23 -13.97
CA ARG A 155 2.77 -12.47 -14.51
C ARG A 155 2.31 -11.48 -15.59
N ARG A 156 1.44 -11.90 -16.49
CA ARG A 156 0.89 -11.04 -17.55
C ARG A 156 0.13 -9.85 -16.95
N ILE A 157 -0.77 -10.10 -16.00
CA ILE A 157 -1.54 -9.06 -15.32
C ILE A 157 -0.62 -8.12 -14.55
N PHE A 158 0.38 -8.67 -13.85
CA PHE A 158 1.38 -7.87 -13.15
C PHE A 158 2.08 -6.89 -14.10
N TRP A 159 2.56 -7.35 -15.25
CA TRP A 159 3.26 -6.50 -16.23
C TRP A 159 2.32 -5.54 -16.98
N ASP A 160 1.05 -5.88 -17.15
CA ASP A 160 0.04 -4.94 -17.66
C ASP A 160 -0.21 -3.78 -16.68
N MET A 161 -0.11 -4.05 -15.38
CA MET A 161 -0.35 -3.08 -14.33
C MET A 161 0.92 -2.33 -13.88
N ASN A 162 2.10 -2.90 -14.11
CA ASN A 162 3.38 -2.36 -13.64
C ASN A 162 4.35 -2.22 -14.80
N GLN A 163 4.47 -1.01 -15.32
CA GLN A 163 5.32 -0.71 -16.46
C GLN A 163 6.59 -0.02 -16.00
N LEU A 164 7.69 -0.29 -16.69
CA LEU A 164 8.93 0.44 -16.57
C LEU A 164 9.11 1.34 -17.79
N THR A 165 9.28 2.62 -17.56
CA THR A 165 9.62 3.58 -18.59
C THR A 165 11.02 4.14 -18.37
N THR A 166 11.67 4.54 -19.44
CA THR A 166 13.01 5.12 -19.37
C THR A 166 13.04 6.46 -20.06
N SER A 167 13.78 7.41 -19.47
CA SER A 167 14.04 8.71 -20.07
C SER A 167 15.46 9.16 -19.78
N THR A 168 15.95 10.11 -20.56
CA THR A 168 17.29 10.68 -20.41
C THR A 168 17.17 12.19 -20.32
N SER A 169 17.88 12.79 -19.37
CA SER A 169 18.01 14.24 -19.25
C SER A 169 19.48 14.64 -19.33
N ILE A 170 19.77 15.73 -20.00
CA ILE A 170 21.11 16.33 -20.07
C ILE A 170 20.99 17.70 -19.40
N ASP A 171 21.88 17.99 -18.47
CA ASP A 171 21.89 19.27 -17.77
C ASP A 171 22.73 20.34 -18.53
N GLU A 172 22.79 21.55 -17.95
CA GLU A 172 23.51 22.69 -18.49
C GLU A 172 25.03 22.44 -18.64
N ASN A 173 25.56 21.47 -17.88
CA ASN A 173 26.97 21.08 -17.90
C ASN A 173 27.26 19.92 -18.90
N GLY A 174 26.22 19.43 -19.60
CA GLY A 174 26.31 18.30 -20.51
C GLY A 174 26.34 16.95 -19.86
N GLU A 175 26.05 16.87 -18.52
CA GLU A 175 25.97 15.60 -17.81
C GLU A 175 24.62 14.89 -18.07
N THR A 176 24.72 13.59 -18.30
CA THR A 176 23.57 12.77 -18.66
C THR A 176 23.04 12.01 -17.45
N THR A 177 21.74 12.13 -17.18
CA THR A 177 21.01 11.32 -16.20
C THR A 177 20.02 10.42 -16.93
N PHE A 178 20.08 9.14 -16.63
CA PHE A 178 19.13 8.13 -17.11
C PHE A 178 18.14 7.78 -16.02
N TYR A 179 16.87 7.96 -16.30
CA TYR A 179 15.77 7.66 -15.38
C TYR A 179 15.12 6.34 -15.76
N ILE A 180 14.88 5.51 -14.75
CA ILE A 180 14.00 4.35 -14.82
C ILE A 180 12.81 4.66 -13.90
N GLU A 181 11.63 4.69 -14.47
CA GLU A 181 10.42 5.07 -13.74
C GLU A 181 9.44 3.89 -13.73
N GLY A 182 9.10 3.42 -12.52
CA GLY A 182 8.04 2.45 -12.30
C GLY A 182 6.67 3.13 -12.28
N ILE A 183 5.79 2.72 -13.19
CA ILE A 183 4.41 3.20 -13.28
C ILE A 183 3.49 2.06 -12.87
N SER A 184 2.77 2.21 -11.76
CA SER A 184 1.80 1.24 -11.30
C SER A 184 0.38 1.74 -11.53
N ARG A 185 -0.47 0.92 -12.12
CA ARG A 185 -1.90 1.18 -12.33
C ARG A 185 -2.70 0.63 -11.16
N SER A 186 -3.75 1.34 -10.78
CA SER A 186 -4.76 0.87 -9.83
C SER A 186 -5.70 -0.15 -10.49
N TYR A 187 -6.44 -0.90 -9.68
CA TYR A 187 -7.45 -1.83 -10.20
C TYR A 187 -8.54 -1.13 -11.03
N GLN A 188 -8.88 0.12 -10.71
CA GLN A 188 -9.88 0.88 -11.47
C GLN A 188 -9.42 1.17 -12.90
N GLU A 189 -8.13 1.45 -13.10
CA GLU A 189 -7.56 1.72 -14.43
C GLU A 189 -7.54 0.48 -15.33
N MET A 190 -7.74 -0.71 -14.74
CA MET A 190 -7.83 -1.96 -15.48
C MET A 190 -9.25 -2.30 -15.96
N PHE A 191 -10.27 -1.53 -15.56
CA PHE A 191 -11.66 -1.82 -15.93
C PHE A 191 -11.89 -1.78 -17.44
N GLU A 192 -11.40 -0.77 -18.12
CA GLU A 192 -11.53 -0.63 -19.57
C GLU A 192 -10.60 -1.58 -20.34
N PRO A 193 -9.29 -1.69 -20.03
CA PRO A 193 -8.41 -2.60 -20.74
C PRO A 193 -8.84 -4.07 -20.68
N TYR A 194 -9.45 -4.49 -19.57
CA TYR A 194 -9.93 -5.86 -19.38
C TYR A 194 -11.40 -6.06 -19.76
N GLY A 195 -12.11 -4.99 -20.07
CA GLY A 195 -13.52 -5.03 -20.47
C GLY A 195 -14.45 -5.59 -19.39
N PHE A 196 -14.18 -5.28 -18.11
CA PHE A 196 -14.99 -5.74 -17.00
C PHE A 196 -16.43 -5.19 -17.08
N THR A 197 -17.38 -6.06 -16.85
CA THR A 197 -18.80 -5.68 -16.70
C THR A 197 -19.05 -4.97 -15.39
N GLU A 198 -20.16 -4.24 -15.24
CA GLU A 198 -20.54 -3.57 -13.99
C GLU A 198 -20.60 -4.53 -12.78
N GLN A 199 -21.04 -5.77 -13.00
CA GLN A 199 -21.08 -6.78 -11.94
C GLN A 199 -19.67 -7.20 -11.49
N GLN A 200 -18.73 -7.27 -12.41
CA GLN A 200 -17.33 -7.57 -12.10
C GLN A 200 -16.62 -6.41 -11.42
N LYS A 201 -16.90 -5.19 -11.83
CA LYS A 201 -16.42 -3.97 -11.16
C LYS A 201 -16.91 -3.91 -9.71
N LEU A 202 -18.18 -4.25 -9.46
CA LEU A 202 -18.73 -4.36 -8.11
C LEU A 202 -18.03 -5.47 -7.30
N LEU A 203 -17.77 -6.63 -7.92
CA LEU A 203 -17.04 -7.72 -7.26
C LEU A 203 -15.61 -7.30 -6.93
N ILE A 204 -14.90 -6.65 -7.85
CA ILE A 204 -13.56 -6.11 -7.61
C ILE A 204 -13.61 -5.12 -6.43
N GLY A 205 -14.58 -4.20 -6.42
CA GLY A 205 -14.76 -3.26 -5.32
C GLY A 205 -15.02 -3.94 -3.97
N GLU A 206 -15.80 -5.02 -3.95
CA GLU A 206 -16.02 -5.82 -2.74
C GLU A 206 -14.73 -6.51 -2.27
N LEU A 207 -13.96 -7.08 -3.19
CA LEU A 207 -12.67 -7.72 -2.89
C LEU A 207 -11.61 -6.72 -2.39
N MET A 208 -11.73 -5.46 -2.75
CA MET A 208 -10.87 -4.36 -2.29
C MET A 208 -11.39 -3.73 -1.00
N SER A 209 -12.56 -4.17 -0.48
CA SER A 209 -13.09 -3.69 0.80
C SER A 209 -12.22 -4.12 1.98
N ASP A 210 -12.31 -3.40 3.08
CA ASP A 210 -11.51 -3.65 4.31
C ASP A 210 -11.59 -5.10 4.79
N GLN A 211 -12.74 -5.75 4.59
CA GLN A 211 -12.97 -7.14 4.99
C GLN A 211 -12.03 -8.12 4.26
N TYR A 212 -11.76 -7.87 2.97
CA TYR A 212 -10.95 -8.78 2.13
C TYR A 212 -9.54 -8.26 1.88
N TYR A 213 -9.33 -6.97 2.04
CA TYR A 213 -8.02 -6.36 1.82
C TYR A 213 -6.93 -6.97 2.71
N ALA A 214 -7.23 -7.18 4.00
CA ALA A 214 -6.29 -7.79 4.94
C ALA A 214 -5.88 -9.22 4.53
N PHE A 215 -6.79 -9.96 3.90
CA PHE A 215 -6.52 -11.30 3.37
C PHE A 215 -5.47 -11.24 2.25
N TRP A 216 -5.66 -10.38 1.24
CA TRP A 216 -4.71 -10.21 0.14
C TRP A 216 -3.37 -9.68 0.64
N ALA A 217 -3.40 -8.68 1.49
CA ALA A 217 -2.22 -8.09 2.09
C ALA A 217 -1.37 -9.13 2.84
N ASN A 218 -1.96 -10.14 3.46
CA ASN A 218 -1.23 -11.19 4.14
C ASN A 218 -0.33 -12.01 3.19
N TYR A 219 -0.80 -12.33 1.97
CA TYR A 219 0.03 -13.03 0.98
C TYR A 219 1.18 -12.16 0.48
N VAL A 220 0.90 -10.90 0.20
CA VAL A 220 1.90 -9.92 -0.22
C VAL A 220 2.99 -9.79 0.85
N ASN A 221 2.61 -9.74 2.12
CA ASN A 221 3.54 -9.60 3.24
C ASN A 221 4.42 -10.82 3.44
N THR A 222 3.83 -12.00 3.39
CA THR A 222 4.57 -13.26 3.53
C THR A 222 5.63 -13.35 2.45
N SER A 223 5.32 -12.97 1.21
CA SER A 223 6.27 -12.97 0.09
C SER A 223 7.38 -11.92 0.25
N MET A 224 7.09 -10.79 0.89
CA MET A 224 8.07 -9.74 1.20
C MET A 224 8.87 -10.00 2.47
N GLY A 225 8.61 -11.11 3.17
CA GLY A 225 9.27 -11.49 4.42
C GLY A 225 8.82 -10.69 5.64
N TYR A 226 7.63 -10.09 5.58
CA TYR A 226 6.96 -9.47 6.72
C TYR A 226 6.11 -10.49 7.47
N GLY A 227 6.05 -10.40 8.79
CA GLY A 227 5.19 -11.27 9.60
C GLY A 227 3.71 -10.93 9.44
N PRO A 228 2.80 -11.89 9.74
CA PRO A 228 1.36 -11.66 9.65
C PRO A 228 0.85 -10.48 10.49
N ASP A 229 1.57 -10.14 11.56
CA ASP A 229 1.21 -9.06 12.48
C ASP A 229 1.64 -7.66 11.98
N ASP A 230 2.53 -7.60 10.98
CA ASP A 230 3.09 -6.32 10.51
C ASP A 230 2.10 -5.50 9.67
N TRP A 231 1.11 -6.18 9.05
CA TRP A 231 0.08 -5.54 8.22
C TRP A 231 -1.35 -5.78 8.70
N GLY A 232 -1.52 -6.61 9.71
CA GLY A 232 -2.84 -6.92 10.25
C GLY A 232 -3.62 -5.64 10.56
N GLY A 233 -4.73 -5.44 9.85
CA GLY A 233 -5.60 -4.29 10.07
C GLY A 233 -5.27 -3.02 9.30
N VAL A 234 -4.37 -3.04 8.29
CA VAL A 234 -4.26 -1.94 7.32
C VAL A 234 -5.55 -1.84 6.51
N VAL A 235 -6.07 -0.65 6.36
CA VAL A 235 -7.31 -0.38 5.60
C VAL A 235 -7.11 0.78 4.63
N THR A 236 -7.76 0.69 3.47
CA THR A 236 -7.83 1.81 2.53
C THR A 236 -8.89 2.81 3.01
N VAL A 237 -8.51 4.06 3.16
CA VAL A 237 -9.41 5.13 3.64
C VAL A 237 -9.74 6.16 2.55
N GLY A 238 -9.05 6.09 1.42
CA GLY A 238 -9.21 7.06 0.34
C GLY A 238 -8.71 8.48 0.68
N PRO A 239 -8.62 9.35 -0.33
CA PRO A 239 -8.07 10.70 -0.15
C PRO A 239 -8.99 11.62 0.65
N ASP A 240 -10.30 11.40 0.60
CA ASP A 240 -11.32 12.27 1.22
C ASP A 240 -11.84 11.75 2.56
N TYR A 241 -11.19 10.75 3.13
CA TYR A 241 -11.58 10.19 4.41
C TYR A 241 -11.68 11.26 5.51
N ARG A 242 -12.81 11.27 6.22
CA ARG A 242 -13.09 12.12 7.37
C ARG A 242 -13.64 11.25 8.50
N PRO A 243 -12.92 11.12 9.63
CA PRO A 243 -13.43 10.39 10.80
C PRO A 243 -14.65 11.09 11.40
N SER A 244 -15.56 10.31 12.00
CA SER A 244 -16.83 10.81 12.49
C SER A 244 -16.76 11.44 13.89
N MET A 245 -16.51 10.67 14.92
CA MET A 245 -16.60 11.12 16.30
C MET A 245 -15.36 10.91 17.17
N SER A 246 -14.67 9.78 17.04
CA SER A 246 -13.54 9.41 17.90
C SER A 246 -12.19 9.63 17.23
N GLY A 247 -12.17 9.73 15.91
CA GLY A 247 -10.98 9.99 15.12
C GLY A 247 -10.73 11.47 14.90
N SER A 248 -9.58 11.78 14.31
CA SER A 248 -9.19 13.13 13.92
C SER A 248 -8.32 13.05 12.67
N VAL A 249 -8.51 13.95 11.73
CA VAL A 249 -7.69 14.06 10.52
C VAL A 249 -7.28 15.51 10.25
N MET A 250 -6.01 15.68 9.96
CA MET A 250 -5.44 16.93 9.48
C MET A 250 -5.42 16.91 7.96
N ASN A 251 -5.88 18.01 7.33
CA ASN A 251 -5.83 18.18 5.88
C ASN A 251 -4.44 18.65 5.45
N ILE A 252 -3.44 17.78 5.61
CA ILE A 252 -2.06 18.04 5.23
C ILE A 252 -1.92 17.79 3.73
N PRO A 253 -1.38 18.74 2.94
CA PRO A 253 -1.21 18.53 1.50
C PRO A 253 -0.30 17.35 1.24
N LYS A 254 -0.63 16.53 0.24
CA LYS A 254 0.24 15.45 -0.24
C LYS A 254 1.29 16.06 -1.17
N ILE A 255 2.56 15.88 -0.86
CA ILE A 255 3.70 16.33 -1.66
C ILE A 255 4.58 15.11 -1.92
N TYR A 256 4.62 14.67 -3.18
CA TYR A 256 5.37 13.48 -3.54
C TYR A 256 6.79 13.81 -3.96
N GLN A 257 7.77 13.11 -3.40
CA GLN A 257 9.19 13.33 -3.69
C GLN A 257 9.53 13.03 -5.15
N PHE A 258 8.86 12.08 -5.79
CA PHE A 258 9.11 11.68 -7.18
C PHE A 258 8.73 12.76 -8.21
N ASP A 259 7.95 13.79 -7.81
CA ASP A 259 7.65 14.94 -8.68
C ASP A 259 8.85 15.89 -8.83
N TYR A 260 9.85 15.80 -7.94
CA TYR A 260 10.99 16.71 -7.86
C TYR A 260 12.28 16.04 -8.33
N LYS A 261 12.43 15.91 -9.64
CA LYS A 261 13.53 15.21 -10.34
C LYS A 261 14.80 16.06 -10.50
N GLN A 262 14.70 17.37 -10.26
CA GLN A 262 15.81 18.32 -10.43
C GLN A 262 16.99 17.97 -9.51
N THR A 263 18.20 17.93 -10.07
CA THR A 263 19.43 17.69 -9.31
C THR A 263 19.64 18.77 -8.25
N VAL A 264 19.84 18.36 -7.01
CA VAL A 264 20.19 19.23 -5.88
C VAL A 264 21.71 19.32 -5.73
N CYS A 265 22.39 18.16 -5.76
CA CYS A 265 23.83 18.06 -5.60
C CYS A 265 24.36 16.78 -6.26
N THR A 266 25.71 16.69 -6.34
CA THR A 266 26.40 15.47 -6.75
C THR A 266 27.34 15.04 -5.64
N ILE A 267 27.24 13.78 -5.19
CA ILE A 267 28.09 13.19 -4.16
C ILE A 267 28.62 11.87 -4.71
N ASP A 268 29.95 11.69 -4.66
CA ASP A 268 30.65 10.51 -5.18
C ASP A 268 30.26 10.18 -6.64
N GLY A 269 30.12 11.22 -7.47
CA GLY A 269 29.71 11.09 -8.87
C GLY A 269 28.22 10.81 -9.08
N GLN A 270 27.43 10.66 -8.01
CA GLN A 270 26.00 10.41 -8.08
C GLN A 270 25.18 11.68 -7.88
N ARG A 271 24.32 11.98 -8.84
CA ARG A 271 23.36 13.09 -8.70
C ARG A 271 22.27 12.73 -7.69
N LYS A 272 22.01 13.65 -6.80
CA LYS A 272 20.98 13.54 -5.78
C LYS A 272 19.88 14.57 -6.03
N SER A 273 18.66 14.11 -6.03
CA SER A 273 17.45 14.92 -6.15
C SER A 273 16.52 14.64 -4.97
N VAL A 274 15.45 15.41 -4.85
CA VAL A 274 14.40 15.08 -3.87
C VAL A 274 13.81 13.70 -4.18
N SER A 275 13.60 13.40 -5.46
CA SER A 275 13.08 12.10 -5.92
C SER A 275 13.90 10.93 -5.39
N THR A 276 15.23 11.06 -5.30
CA THR A 276 16.11 9.95 -4.87
C THR A 276 16.43 9.94 -3.38
N SER A 277 16.43 11.09 -2.72
CA SER A 277 17.00 11.20 -1.35
C SER A 277 16.26 12.19 -0.46
N GLY A 278 15.16 12.77 -0.93
CA GLY A 278 14.54 13.94 -0.29
C GLY A 278 13.28 13.65 0.52
N CYS A 279 13.03 12.40 0.93
CA CYS A 279 11.82 12.07 1.72
C CYS A 279 11.65 12.96 2.96
N GLY A 280 12.72 13.26 3.70
CA GLY A 280 12.69 14.16 4.84
C GLY A 280 12.33 15.60 4.48
N ALA A 281 12.81 16.10 3.34
CA ALA A 281 12.47 17.43 2.84
C ALA A 281 11.01 17.49 2.36
N ALA A 282 10.53 16.46 1.67
CA ALA A 282 9.13 16.36 1.24
C ALA A 282 8.18 16.26 2.43
N SER A 283 8.49 15.43 3.43
CA SER A 283 7.71 15.33 4.67
C SER A 283 7.66 16.67 5.43
N MET A 284 8.79 17.34 5.57
CA MET A 284 8.82 18.63 6.26
C MET A 284 8.07 19.70 5.45
N SER A 285 8.14 19.73 4.12
CA SER A 285 7.35 20.62 3.29
C SER A 285 5.85 20.46 3.54
N MET A 286 5.34 19.24 3.61
CA MET A 286 3.94 18.95 3.94
C MET A 286 3.53 19.56 5.29
N VAL A 287 4.38 19.37 6.32
CA VAL A 287 4.13 19.87 7.67
C VAL A 287 4.19 21.40 7.71
N ILE A 288 5.17 22.02 7.06
CA ILE A 288 5.26 23.49 6.96
C ILE A 288 4.02 24.08 6.29
N CYS A 289 3.62 23.52 5.13
CA CYS A 289 2.42 23.98 4.43
C CYS A 289 1.18 23.92 5.33
N TYR A 290 1.01 22.83 6.08
CA TYR A 290 -0.14 22.67 6.98
C TYR A 290 -0.12 23.66 8.14
N LEU A 291 1.00 23.74 8.87
CA LEU A 291 1.08 24.53 10.09
C LEU A 291 1.16 26.04 9.84
N THR A 292 1.73 26.48 8.72
CA THR A 292 1.96 27.91 8.44
C THR A 292 1.00 28.48 7.41
N GLY A 293 0.30 27.63 6.65
CA GLY A 293 -0.55 28.06 5.53
C GLY A 293 0.25 28.53 4.30
N ASN A 294 1.56 28.44 4.32
CA ASN A 294 2.42 28.88 3.22
C ASN A 294 2.63 27.73 2.23
N THR A 295 2.18 27.89 0.99
CA THR A 295 2.20 26.85 -0.05
C THR A 295 3.19 27.12 -1.19
N THR A 296 3.96 28.21 -1.16
CA THR A 296 4.71 28.67 -2.33
C THR A 296 6.23 28.68 -2.19
N SER A 297 6.78 28.86 -0.99
CA SER A 297 8.23 29.08 -0.82
C SER A 297 8.99 27.89 -0.22
N GLN A 298 8.31 26.86 0.27
CA GLN A 298 8.94 25.69 0.92
C GLN A 298 8.67 24.40 0.16
N ASN A 299 9.00 24.41 -1.13
CA ASN A 299 8.97 23.16 -1.86
C ASN A 299 10.13 22.24 -1.42
N PRO A 300 9.99 20.94 -1.57
CA PRO A 300 11.02 19.99 -1.15
C PRO A 300 12.40 20.23 -1.75
N TYR A 301 12.48 20.74 -2.98
CA TYR A 301 13.74 21.07 -3.63
C TYR A 301 14.49 22.18 -2.88
N THR A 302 13.81 23.26 -2.51
CA THR A 302 14.41 24.37 -1.77
C THR A 302 14.92 23.91 -0.40
N LEU A 303 14.13 23.12 0.32
CA LEU A 303 14.53 22.58 1.61
C LEU A 303 15.72 21.61 1.50
N PHE A 304 15.70 20.72 0.52
CA PHE A 304 16.79 19.75 0.35
C PHE A 304 18.08 20.44 -0.10
N LYS A 305 17.98 21.41 -1.02
CA LYS A 305 19.12 22.22 -1.46
C LYS A 305 19.73 23.02 -0.32
N TRP A 306 18.89 23.64 0.51
CA TRP A 306 19.36 24.32 1.72
C TRP A 306 20.07 23.34 2.66
N ALA A 307 19.48 22.18 2.97
CA ALA A 307 20.08 21.18 3.83
C ALA A 307 21.44 20.70 3.32
N TYR A 308 21.62 20.55 2.02
CA TYR A 308 22.90 20.25 1.40
C TYR A 308 23.91 21.38 1.59
N ASN A 309 23.52 22.61 1.32
CA ASN A 309 24.41 23.80 1.42
C ASN A 309 24.89 24.04 2.86
N GLU A 310 24.06 23.72 3.85
CA GLU A 310 24.38 23.82 5.28
C GLU A 310 25.10 22.59 5.85
N GLY A 311 25.44 21.62 5.00
CA GLY A 311 26.20 20.42 5.39
C GLY A 311 25.37 19.36 6.13
N TYR A 312 24.05 19.42 6.09
CA TYR A 312 23.18 18.42 6.71
C TYR A 312 23.03 17.14 5.86
N TYR A 313 23.47 17.16 4.61
CA TYR A 313 23.34 16.01 3.70
C TYR A 313 24.72 15.63 3.14
N SER A 314 25.09 14.36 3.36
CA SER A 314 26.40 13.80 2.96
C SER A 314 26.28 12.56 2.04
N GLY A 315 25.04 12.21 1.61
CA GLY A 315 24.83 11.07 0.70
C GLY A 315 23.85 10.01 1.20
N ASP A 316 23.70 9.84 2.52
CA ASP A 316 22.98 8.74 3.15
C ASP A 316 21.57 9.10 3.67
N GLY A 317 20.97 10.17 3.13
CA GLY A 317 19.68 10.69 3.61
C GLY A 317 19.83 11.82 4.63
N LEU A 318 18.70 12.39 5.03
CA LEU A 318 18.65 13.49 6.01
C LEU A 318 18.52 12.92 7.44
N GLY A 319 19.36 13.39 8.36
CA GLY A 319 19.24 13.06 9.79
C GLY A 319 18.14 13.87 10.49
N HIS A 320 17.79 13.50 11.72
CA HIS A 320 16.80 14.21 12.57
C HIS A 320 17.15 15.70 12.75
N SER A 321 18.43 16.03 12.90
CA SER A 321 18.90 17.42 12.99
C SER A 321 18.57 18.25 11.78
N ALA A 322 18.73 17.67 10.58
CA ALA A 322 18.38 18.29 9.31
C ALA A 322 16.88 18.57 9.21
N VAL A 323 16.05 17.55 9.52
CA VAL A 323 14.58 17.66 9.47
C VAL A 323 14.11 18.75 10.43
N SER A 324 14.63 18.76 11.67
CA SER A 324 14.30 19.80 12.63
C SER A 324 14.77 21.20 12.20
N ALA A 325 15.95 21.30 11.61
CA ALA A 325 16.50 22.59 11.16
C ALA A 325 15.69 23.17 9.98
N MET A 326 15.28 22.36 9.02
CA MET A 326 14.39 22.77 7.94
C MET A 326 13.07 23.30 8.46
N GLY A 327 12.46 22.68 9.46
CA GLY A 327 11.23 23.17 10.08
C GLY A 327 11.39 24.56 10.70
N ARG A 328 12.45 24.76 11.47
CA ARG A 328 12.74 26.03 12.15
C ARG A 328 12.88 27.22 11.20
N LEU A 329 13.39 27.02 9.99
CA LEU A 329 13.48 28.08 8.97
C LEU A 329 12.13 28.72 8.65
N TYR A 330 11.06 27.95 8.79
CA TYR A 330 9.72 28.37 8.40
C TYR A 330 8.74 28.41 9.59
N GLY A 331 9.27 28.56 10.80
CA GLY A 331 8.45 28.71 12.00
C GLY A 331 7.75 27.43 12.45
N VAL A 332 8.33 26.29 12.15
CA VAL A 332 7.90 24.98 12.67
C VAL A 332 8.92 24.49 13.70
N SER A 333 8.45 24.23 14.90
CA SER A 333 9.21 23.54 15.95
C SER A 333 8.74 22.08 16.06
N GLY A 334 9.60 21.23 16.63
CA GLY A 334 9.21 19.85 16.86
C GLY A 334 10.11 19.18 17.89
N THR A 335 9.52 18.24 18.60
CA THR A 335 10.19 17.41 19.60
C THR A 335 10.20 15.97 19.13
N TRP A 336 11.38 15.37 19.11
CA TRP A 336 11.53 13.95 18.83
C TRP A 336 11.17 13.15 20.07
N ILE A 337 10.33 12.13 19.90
CA ILE A 337 9.86 11.24 20.96
C ILE A 337 10.10 9.78 20.58
N GLY A 338 10.15 8.92 21.60
CA GLY A 338 10.25 7.48 21.46
C GLY A 338 8.97 6.82 20.94
N LYS A 339 8.92 5.49 21.00
CA LYS A 339 7.79 4.68 20.55
C LYS A 339 6.63 4.67 21.56
N ASP A 340 6.17 5.83 21.97
CA ASP A 340 5.04 6.04 22.87
C ASP A 340 3.74 6.19 22.07
N GLY A 341 2.96 5.11 22.00
CA GLY A 341 1.71 5.07 21.23
C GLY A 341 0.65 6.02 21.77
N GLU A 342 0.59 6.23 23.09
CA GLU A 342 -0.38 7.14 23.71
C GLU A 342 -0.04 8.60 23.40
N ALA A 343 1.25 8.97 23.49
CA ALA A 343 1.72 10.29 23.13
C ALA A 343 1.48 10.59 21.64
N ILE A 344 1.70 9.61 20.74
CA ILE A 344 1.43 9.75 19.31
C ILE A 344 -0.06 10.01 19.05
N ILE A 345 -0.95 9.18 19.59
CA ILE A 345 -2.41 9.34 19.42
C ILE A 345 -2.88 10.68 19.98
N THR A 346 -2.39 11.07 21.15
CA THR A 346 -2.73 12.34 21.79
C THR A 346 -2.29 13.54 20.94
N ALA A 347 -1.08 13.51 20.42
CA ALA A 347 -0.57 14.57 19.55
C ALA A 347 -1.40 14.70 18.27
N LEU A 348 -1.68 13.57 17.58
CA LEU A 348 -2.50 13.57 16.37
C LEU A 348 -3.92 14.08 16.62
N LYS A 349 -4.57 13.65 17.70
CA LYS A 349 -5.90 14.13 18.09
C LYS A 349 -5.92 15.60 18.47
N SER A 350 -4.80 16.13 18.94
CA SER A 350 -4.62 17.57 19.25
C SER A 350 -4.24 18.42 18.03
N GLY A 351 -4.19 17.84 16.83
CA GLY A 351 -3.88 18.56 15.59
C GLY A 351 -2.39 18.79 15.35
N HIS A 352 -1.51 18.04 16.02
CA HIS A 352 -0.08 18.10 15.81
C HIS A 352 0.36 17.01 14.81
N PRO A 353 0.83 17.37 13.61
CA PRO A 353 1.37 16.41 12.67
C PRO A 353 2.68 15.81 13.21
N ILE A 354 2.94 14.57 12.84
CA ILE A 354 4.16 13.88 13.27
C ILE A 354 4.95 13.45 12.05
N ILE A 355 6.23 13.78 11.98
CA ILE A 355 7.15 13.18 11.02
C ILE A 355 7.72 11.91 11.63
N ALA A 356 7.48 10.76 11.00
CA ALA A 356 7.95 9.47 11.44
C ALA A 356 9.15 8.99 10.60
N HIS A 357 10.24 8.62 11.26
CA HIS A 357 11.40 7.99 10.63
C HIS A 357 11.23 6.49 10.67
N MET A 358 10.81 5.93 9.55
CA MET A 358 10.57 4.51 9.40
C MET A 358 11.86 3.74 9.14
N GLY A 359 11.94 2.53 9.67
CA GLY A 359 12.94 1.53 9.38
C GLY A 359 12.41 0.46 8.44
N LYS A 360 13.08 -0.70 8.39
CA LYS A 360 12.67 -1.83 7.53
C LYS A 360 11.23 -2.23 7.81
N GLY A 361 10.42 -2.26 6.76
CA GLY A 361 9.00 -2.61 6.82
C GLY A 361 8.26 -2.15 5.56
N ILE A 362 6.96 -1.92 5.69
CA ILE A 362 6.04 -1.49 4.63
C ILE A 362 6.50 -0.24 3.89
N PHE A 363 7.08 0.71 4.64
CA PHE A 363 7.40 2.03 4.11
C PHE A 363 8.78 2.11 3.47
N THR A 364 9.69 1.19 3.84
CA THR A 364 11.07 1.21 3.34
C THR A 364 11.84 -0.05 3.74
N ARG A 365 12.88 -0.38 2.97
CA ARG A 365 13.88 -1.41 3.36
C ARG A 365 15.01 -0.85 4.21
N ASN A 366 15.32 0.44 4.11
CA ASN A 366 16.49 1.06 4.74
C ASN A 366 16.15 2.16 5.75
N GLY A 367 15.49 3.19 5.30
CA GLY A 367 15.08 4.36 6.07
C GLY A 367 14.24 5.29 5.22
N HIS A 368 13.18 5.86 5.82
CA HIS A 368 12.24 6.71 5.11
C HIS A 368 11.51 7.63 6.07
N TYR A 369 11.18 8.83 5.64
CA TYR A 369 10.34 9.74 6.41
C TYR A 369 8.95 9.79 5.80
N ILE A 370 7.94 9.65 6.66
CA ILE A 370 6.53 9.83 6.33
C ILE A 370 5.88 10.82 7.30
N VAL A 371 4.70 11.32 6.97
CA VAL A 371 3.92 12.20 7.85
C VAL A 371 2.72 11.44 8.38
N LEU A 372 2.58 11.34 9.71
CA LEU A 372 1.35 10.88 10.35
C LEU A 372 0.40 12.08 10.43
N ARG A 373 -0.79 11.95 9.81
CA ARG A 373 -1.73 13.06 9.64
C ARG A 373 -3.05 12.92 10.39
N GLY A 374 -3.23 11.85 11.13
CA GLY A 374 -4.47 11.65 11.88
C GLY A 374 -4.69 10.24 12.36
N VAL A 375 -5.84 10.06 12.99
CA VAL A 375 -6.31 8.81 13.59
C VAL A 375 -7.72 8.55 13.10
N THR A 376 -8.01 7.33 12.65
CA THR A 376 -9.36 6.87 12.30
C THR A 376 -10.22 6.64 13.53
N ASP A 377 -11.53 6.43 13.35
CA ASP A 377 -12.46 6.13 14.43
C ASP A 377 -12.11 4.83 15.17
N ASP A 378 -11.53 3.86 14.48
CA ASP A 378 -11.05 2.58 15.03
C ASP A 378 -9.59 2.61 15.51
N GLY A 379 -8.97 3.79 15.55
CA GLY A 379 -7.63 4.00 16.15
C GLY A 379 -6.45 3.74 15.25
N LYS A 380 -6.66 3.54 13.94
CA LYS A 380 -5.56 3.40 12.97
C LYS A 380 -4.98 4.75 12.60
N ILE A 381 -3.73 4.75 12.16
CA ILE A 381 -2.96 5.94 11.80
C ILE A 381 -3.06 6.24 10.31
N LEU A 382 -3.49 7.44 9.99
CA LEU A 382 -3.49 8.00 8.65
C LEU A 382 -2.12 8.59 8.33
N VAL A 383 -1.60 8.30 7.15
CA VAL A 383 -0.28 8.76 6.73
C VAL A 383 -0.32 9.57 5.43
N ASN A 384 0.69 10.41 5.21
CA ASN A 384 1.12 10.88 3.90
C ASN A 384 2.54 10.36 3.67
N ASP A 385 2.70 9.48 2.71
CA ASP A 385 4.00 8.94 2.32
C ASP A 385 4.51 9.70 1.08
N PRO A 386 5.64 10.42 1.17
CA PRO A 386 6.14 11.19 0.04
C PRO A 386 6.61 10.33 -1.14
N ASN A 387 6.75 9.03 -0.94
CA ASN A 387 7.18 8.10 -1.98
C ASN A 387 6.08 7.14 -2.46
N SER A 388 4.83 7.31 -2.01
CA SER A 388 3.74 6.43 -2.45
C SER A 388 2.36 7.05 -2.26
N GLU A 389 1.64 7.20 -3.36
CA GLU A 389 0.22 7.58 -3.35
C GLU A 389 -0.63 6.51 -2.68
N SER A 390 -0.44 5.26 -3.07
CA SER A 390 -1.23 4.14 -2.57
C SER A 390 -1.06 3.93 -1.05
N ARG A 391 0.14 4.15 -0.49
CA ARG A 391 0.34 4.13 0.96
C ARG A 391 -0.30 5.32 1.66
N SER A 392 -0.36 6.47 1.00
CA SER A 392 -1.01 7.68 1.54
C SER A 392 -2.53 7.58 1.59
N GLU A 393 -3.13 6.60 0.94
CA GLU A 393 -4.57 6.32 0.92
C GLU A 393 -5.00 5.22 1.90
N LYS A 394 -4.09 4.78 2.75
CA LYS A 394 -4.32 3.72 3.72
C LYS A 394 -4.21 4.24 5.16
N ALA A 395 -4.86 3.52 6.08
CA ALA A 395 -4.70 3.69 7.51
C ALA A 395 -4.04 2.43 8.10
N TYR A 396 -3.09 2.62 8.98
CA TYR A 396 -2.23 1.57 9.50
C TYR A 396 -2.46 1.37 11.00
N PRO A 397 -2.42 0.12 11.51
CA PRO A 397 -2.39 -0.11 12.94
C PRO A 397 -1.26 0.69 13.60
N LEU A 398 -1.52 1.22 14.78
CA LEU A 398 -0.48 1.91 15.54
C LEU A 398 0.73 1.00 15.79
N SER A 399 0.50 -0.30 16.03
CA SER A 399 1.57 -1.29 16.20
C SER A 399 2.49 -1.38 14.99
N THR A 400 1.95 -1.33 13.77
CA THR A 400 2.75 -1.30 12.53
C THR A 400 3.67 -0.08 12.49
N ILE A 401 3.14 1.10 12.80
CA ILE A 401 3.93 2.34 12.85
C ILE A 401 5.04 2.24 13.90
N LEU A 402 4.73 1.73 15.10
CA LEU A 402 5.71 1.60 16.19
C LEU A 402 6.78 0.55 15.86
N ASN A 403 6.38 -0.63 15.39
CA ASN A 403 7.29 -1.74 15.15
C ASN A 403 8.25 -1.46 13.99
N GLN A 404 7.77 -0.81 12.93
CA GLN A 404 8.56 -0.53 11.74
C GLN A 404 9.29 0.82 11.77
N SER A 405 9.18 1.61 12.82
CA SER A 405 9.98 2.82 12.98
C SER A 405 11.41 2.53 13.41
N LYS A 406 12.33 3.47 13.20
CA LYS A 406 13.73 3.38 13.67
C LYS A 406 13.79 3.22 15.21
N THR A 407 14.95 2.87 15.74
CA THR A 407 15.09 2.42 17.14
C THR A 407 15.05 3.53 18.18
N SER A 408 15.57 4.72 17.86
CA SER A 408 15.69 5.82 18.85
C SER A 408 14.87 7.03 18.41
N GLU A 409 13.93 7.45 19.25
CA GLU A 409 13.13 8.67 19.10
C GLU A 409 12.72 8.96 17.64
N PRO A 410 11.97 8.05 16.98
CA PRO A 410 11.73 8.14 15.54
C PRO A 410 10.57 9.10 15.17
N PHE A 411 9.89 9.72 16.12
CA PHE A 411 8.70 10.52 15.89
C PHE A 411 8.90 11.98 16.28
N MET A 412 8.86 12.87 15.31
CA MET A 412 8.91 14.31 15.56
C MET A 412 7.50 14.88 15.63
N VAL A 413 7.02 15.19 16.81
CA VAL A 413 5.77 15.92 17.03
C VAL A 413 5.98 17.37 16.67
N CYS A 414 5.25 17.87 15.67
CA CYS A 414 5.45 19.19 15.10
C CYS A 414 4.36 20.18 15.56
N SER A 415 4.76 21.43 15.78
CA SER A 415 3.89 22.54 16.09
C SER A 415 4.38 23.83 15.43
N ARG A 416 3.52 24.83 15.32
CA ARG A 416 3.96 26.18 14.95
C ARG A 416 4.86 26.73 16.05
N ALA A 417 6.00 27.27 15.68
CA ALA A 417 6.85 27.99 16.63
C ALA A 417 6.09 29.23 17.16
N SER A 418 6.15 29.42 18.46
CA SER A 418 5.54 30.59 19.15
C SER A 418 6.26 31.90 18.81
#